data_265c76473aafd2b98b70a48950640bed
#
_entry.id   265c76473aafd2b98b70a48950640bed
#
_cell.length_a   1.000
_cell.length_b   1.000
_cell.length_c   1.000
_cell.angle_alpha   90.00
_cell.angle_beta   90.00
_cell.angle_gamma   90.00
#
_symmetry.space_group_name_H-M   'P 1'
#
loop_
_entity.id
_entity.type
_entity.pdbx_description
1 polymer ?
#
loop_
_entity_poly.entity_id
_entity_poly.type
_entity_poly.pdbx_seq_one_letter_code
_entity_poly.pdbx_strand_id
1 'polypeptide(L)'
;MEHTATMTSDARAMFGELLERHRKIVFKVANTYARHPDDRADLAQEIAAQLWRAFPGYDAQRTFSTWMYRVALNVAISFVRSDLHRQRHAVPLDDALHDIADGNAADPETDEQVRALHGFIARLDPLNRALLLLYLEERSQREIADILGITETNVSTKISRLKQRIRDDFDA
;
A
#
# COMPACT_ATOMS: atom_id res chain seq x y z
N MET A 1 1.45 -28.42 12.41
CA MET A 1 2.74 -28.07 13.05
C MET A 1 3.36 -26.96 12.22
N GLU A 2 3.21 -25.74 12.71
CA GLU A 2 3.86 -24.57 12.08
C GLU A 2 5.36 -24.68 12.35
N HIS A 3 6.12 -25.00 11.32
CA HIS A 3 7.55 -24.85 11.34
C HIS A 3 7.85 -23.34 11.26
N THR A 4 7.91 -22.69 12.41
CA THR A 4 8.59 -21.41 12.53
C THR A 4 10.07 -21.68 12.27
N ALA A 5 10.46 -21.61 10.99
CA ALA A 5 11.86 -21.67 10.61
C ALA A 5 12.58 -20.53 11.34
N THR A 6 13.34 -20.88 12.36
CA THR A 6 14.14 -19.90 13.11
C THR A 6 15.17 -19.33 12.16
N MET A 7 15.07 -18.03 11.87
CA MET A 7 16.07 -17.36 11.02
C MET A 7 17.46 -17.42 11.64
N THR A 8 18.44 -17.79 10.82
CA THR A 8 19.85 -17.73 11.21
C THR A 8 20.28 -16.28 11.48
N SER A 9 21.35 -16.08 12.23
CA SER A 9 21.92 -14.75 12.51
C SER A 9 22.23 -13.98 11.23
N ASP A 10 22.80 -14.66 10.24
CA ASP A 10 23.15 -14.06 8.95
C ASP A 10 21.90 -13.67 8.14
N ALA A 11 20.85 -14.47 8.17
CA ALA A 11 19.58 -14.17 7.52
C ALA A 11 18.90 -12.95 8.16
N ARG A 12 18.99 -12.81 9.48
CA ARG A 12 18.48 -11.62 10.20
C ARG A 12 19.22 -10.35 9.80
N ALA A 13 20.53 -10.40 9.72
CA ALA A 13 21.36 -9.27 9.30
C ALA A 13 21.05 -8.88 7.86
N MET A 14 20.94 -9.84 6.95
CA MET A 14 20.57 -9.63 5.54
C MET A 14 19.16 -9.01 5.40
N PHE A 15 18.18 -9.52 6.14
CA PHE A 15 16.84 -8.97 6.15
C PHE A 15 16.85 -7.51 6.65
N GLY A 16 17.56 -7.22 7.73
CA GLY A 16 17.66 -5.88 8.29
C GLY A 16 18.22 -4.87 7.29
N GLU A 17 19.26 -5.24 6.54
CA GLU A 17 19.84 -4.40 5.50
C GLU A 17 18.88 -4.17 4.33
N LEU A 18 18.23 -5.23 3.86
CA LEU A 18 17.25 -5.14 2.77
C LEU A 18 16.02 -4.31 3.16
N LEU A 19 15.51 -4.51 4.37
CA LEU A 19 14.38 -3.75 4.89
C LEU A 19 14.71 -2.26 5.01
N GLU A 20 15.88 -1.93 5.55
CA GLU A 20 16.32 -0.53 5.69
C GLU A 20 16.51 0.14 4.33
N ARG A 21 17.08 -0.57 3.36
CA ARG A 21 17.25 -0.08 1.98
C ARG A 21 15.93 0.22 1.28
N HIS A 22 14.90 -0.57 1.55
CA HIS A 22 13.58 -0.49 0.92
C HIS A 22 12.46 -0.03 1.84
N ARG A 23 12.77 0.52 3.01
CA ARG A 23 11.77 0.90 4.03
C ARG A 23 10.71 1.86 3.53
N LYS A 24 11.02 2.69 2.52
CA LYS A 24 10.06 3.62 1.91
C LYS A 24 8.85 2.91 1.33
N ILE A 25 9.00 1.68 0.86
CA ILE A 25 7.89 0.87 0.34
C ILE A 25 6.84 0.64 1.43
N VAL A 26 7.26 0.31 2.64
CA VAL A 26 6.35 0.10 3.78
C VAL A 26 5.51 1.35 4.05
N PHE A 27 6.14 2.51 4.11
CA PHE A 27 5.45 3.78 4.37
C PHE A 27 4.54 4.19 3.22
N LYS A 28 4.96 4.02 1.97
CA LYS A 28 4.12 4.31 0.81
C LYS A 28 2.85 3.47 0.78
N VAL A 29 2.97 2.17 1.03
CA VAL A 29 1.82 1.27 1.12
C VAL A 29 0.92 1.66 2.29
N ALA A 30 1.48 1.87 3.48
CA ALA A 30 0.71 2.25 4.65
C ALA A 30 -0.05 3.58 4.43
N ASN A 31 0.61 4.58 3.85
CA ASN A 31 -0.02 5.88 3.55
C ASN A 31 -1.11 5.78 2.49
N THR A 32 -0.99 4.85 1.56
CA THR A 32 -2.00 4.64 0.50
C THR A 32 -3.28 4.01 1.06
N TYR A 33 -3.19 3.18 2.08
CA TYR A 33 -4.31 2.38 2.58
C TYR A 33 -4.89 2.84 3.93
N ALA A 34 -4.18 3.67 4.68
CA ALA A 34 -4.63 4.16 5.98
C ALA A 34 -4.62 5.69 6.03
N ARG A 35 -5.76 6.29 6.40
CA ARG A 35 -5.93 7.76 6.47
C ARG A 35 -5.41 8.34 7.77
N HIS A 36 -5.67 7.66 8.88
CA HIS A 36 -5.29 8.14 10.21
C HIS A 36 -3.85 7.78 10.56
N PRO A 37 -3.10 8.68 11.24
CA PRO A 37 -1.71 8.43 11.62
C PRO A 37 -1.54 7.15 12.45
N ASP A 38 -2.45 6.86 13.37
CA ASP A 38 -2.40 5.66 14.21
C ASP A 38 -2.59 4.39 13.39
N ASP A 39 -3.53 4.38 12.46
CA ASP A 39 -3.77 3.27 11.54
C ASP A 39 -2.59 3.06 10.59
N ARG A 40 -1.96 4.13 10.11
CA ARG A 40 -0.74 4.05 9.30
C ARG A 40 0.40 3.41 10.06
N ALA A 41 0.60 3.77 11.32
CA ALA A 41 1.61 3.19 12.17
C ALA A 41 1.35 1.70 12.42
N ASP A 42 0.12 1.33 12.73
CA ASP A 42 -0.30 -0.06 12.93
C ASP A 42 -0.12 -0.89 11.66
N LEU A 43 -0.53 -0.35 10.52
CA LEU A 43 -0.37 -1.03 9.23
C LEU A 43 1.10 -1.20 8.86
N ALA A 44 1.93 -0.19 9.06
CA ALA A 44 3.37 -0.27 8.83
C ALA A 44 4.02 -1.36 9.69
N GLN A 45 3.65 -1.45 10.96
CA GLN A 45 4.12 -2.51 11.86
C GLN A 45 3.67 -3.90 11.40
N GLU A 46 2.41 -4.05 11.01
CA GLU A 46 1.88 -5.33 10.52
C GLU A 46 2.58 -5.77 9.24
N ILE A 47 2.84 -4.85 8.31
CA ILE A 47 3.61 -5.11 7.10
C ILE A 47 5.03 -5.59 7.46
N ALA A 48 5.72 -4.87 8.34
CA ALA A 48 7.07 -5.24 8.76
C ALA A 48 7.10 -6.62 9.44
N ALA A 49 6.14 -6.91 10.30
CA ALA A 49 6.01 -8.21 10.96
C ALA A 49 5.77 -9.34 9.96
N GLN A 50 4.93 -9.11 8.96
CA GLN A 50 4.64 -10.12 7.94
C GLN A 50 5.84 -10.33 7.00
N LEU A 51 6.56 -9.29 6.64
CA LEU A 51 7.81 -9.39 5.90
C LEU A 51 8.83 -10.25 6.64
N TRP A 52 8.97 -10.04 7.94
CA TRP A 52 9.83 -10.84 8.80
C TRP A 52 9.45 -12.33 8.78
N ARG A 53 8.16 -12.63 8.95
CA ARG A 53 7.65 -14.02 8.93
C ARG A 53 7.83 -14.68 7.57
N ALA A 54 7.67 -13.94 6.49
CA ALA A 54 7.71 -14.45 5.12
C ALA A 54 9.14 -14.54 4.55
N PHE A 55 10.13 -13.85 5.14
CA PHE A 55 11.49 -13.76 4.62
C PHE A 55 12.18 -15.11 4.44
N PRO A 56 12.01 -16.14 5.31
CA PRO A 56 12.58 -17.45 5.06
C PRO A 56 12.17 -18.11 3.73
N GLY A 57 11.02 -17.73 3.19
CA GLY A 57 10.52 -18.18 1.88
C GLY A 57 10.89 -17.26 0.72
N TYR A 58 11.66 -16.21 0.96
CA TYR A 58 12.11 -15.30 -0.09
C TYR A 58 13.11 -15.97 -1.02
N ASP A 59 12.83 -15.92 -2.33
CA ASP A 59 13.72 -16.38 -3.36
C ASP A 59 14.65 -15.26 -3.81
N ALA A 60 15.95 -15.40 -3.56
CA ALA A 60 16.98 -14.44 -3.91
C ALA A 60 17.12 -14.17 -5.43
N GLN A 61 16.56 -15.04 -6.27
CA GLN A 61 16.48 -14.81 -7.71
C GLN A 61 15.43 -13.78 -8.11
N ARG A 62 14.47 -13.50 -7.23
CA ARG A 62 13.47 -12.43 -7.42
C ARG A 62 13.98 -11.11 -6.87
N THR A 63 13.61 -10.01 -7.51
CA THR A 63 13.88 -8.67 -6.99
C THR A 63 13.20 -8.48 -5.64
N PHE A 64 13.96 -8.07 -4.63
CA PHE A 64 13.46 -7.89 -3.28
C PHE A 64 12.31 -6.89 -3.22
N SER A 65 12.38 -5.77 -3.95
CA SER A 65 11.32 -4.78 -3.99
C SER A 65 10.00 -5.35 -4.54
N THR A 66 10.04 -6.20 -5.56
CA THR A 66 8.86 -6.88 -6.10
C THR A 66 8.21 -7.80 -5.06
N TRP A 67 9.00 -8.61 -4.39
CA TRP A 67 8.55 -9.48 -3.30
C TRP A 67 7.97 -8.66 -2.15
N MET A 68 8.63 -7.59 -1.77
CA MET A 68 8.21 -6.70 -0.68
C MET A 68 6.86 -6.04 -0.98
N TYR A 69 6.66 -5.52 -2.19
CA TYR A 69 5.36 -4.98 -2.61
C TYR A 69 4.26 -6.03 -2.53
N ARG A 70 4.53 -7.23 -2.99
CA ARG A 70 3.56 -8.33 -2.95
C ARG A 70 3.09 -8.62 -1.52
N VAL A 71 4.02 -8.77 -0.60
CA VAL A 71 3.70 -8.99 0.82
C VAL A 71 2.99 -7.80 1.43
N ALA A 72 3.52 -6.59 1.24
CA ALA A 72 2.97 -5.36 1.81
C ALA A 72 1.55 -5.08 1.31
N LEU A 73 1.29 -5.22 0.02
CA LEU A 73 -0.03 -5.00 -0.57
C LEU A 73 -1.05 -6.04 -0.13
N ASN A 74 -0.66 -7.31 0.01
CA ASN A 74 -1.54 -8.33 0.56
C ASN A 74 -1.96 -8.02 1.99
N VAL A 75 -1.03 -7.56 2.83
CA VAL A 75 -1.33 -7.12 4.21
C VAL A 75 -2.26 -5.92 4.20
N ALA A 76 -1.97 -4.91 3.39
CA ALA A 76 -2.75 -3.67 3.32
C ALA A 76 -4.19 -3.92 2.82
N ILE A 77 -4.37 -4.75 1.81
CA ILE A 77 -5.69 -5.13 1.28
C ILE A 77 -6.49 -5.87 2.35
N SER A 78 -5.87 -6.80 3.07
CA SER A 78 -6.51 -7.51 4.17
C SER A 78 -6.89 -6.57 5.32
N PHE A 79 -6.03 -5.61 5.64
CA PHE A 79 -6.28 -4.59 6.66
C PHE A 79 -7.52 -3.75 6.33
N VAL A 80 -7.62 -3.24 5.10
CA VAL A 80 -8.77 -2.44 4.66
C VAL A 80 -10.06 -3.26 4.66
N ARG A 81 -10.02 -4.51 4.21
CA ARG A 81 -11.19 -5.40 4.25
C ARG A 81 -11.67 -5.66 5.68
N SER A 82 -10.76 -5.86 6.62
CA SER A 82 -11.09 -6.03 8.03
C SER A 82 -11.67 -4.76 8.64
N ASP A 83 -11.12 -3.59 8.29
CA ASP A 83 -11.59 -2.29 8.77
C ASP A 83 -13.00 -1.98 8.25
N LEU A 84 -13.28 -2.23 6.98
CA LEU A 84 -14.63 -2.12 6.42
C LEU A 84 -15.64 -3.03 7.14
N HIS A 85 -15.23 -4.23 7.53
CA HIS A 85 -16.07 -5.13 8.31
C HIS A 85 -16.37 -4.60 9.71
N ARG A 86 -15.39 -4.00 10.38
CA ARG A 86 -15.57 -3.35 11.67
C ARG A 86 -16.47 -2.12 11.58
N GLN A 87 -16.31 -1.28 10.56
CA GLN A 87 -17.12 -0.07 10.35
C GLN A 87 -18.59 -0.38 10.10
N ARG A 88 -18.92 -1.52 9.50
CA ARG A 88 -20.32 -1.99 9.33
C ARG A 88 -20.98 -2.36 10.64
N HIS A 89 -20.23 -2.63 11.69
CA HIS A 89 -20.69 -3.02 13.03
C HIS A 89 -20.45 -1.96 14.11
N ALA A 90 -19.73 -0.89 13.79
CA ALA A 90 -19.43 0.21 14.69
C ALA A 90 -20.39 1.40 14.43
N VAL A 91 -20.81 2.06 15.52
CA VAL A 91 -21.49 3.36 15.44
C VAL A 91 -20.51 4.36 14.83
N PRO A 92 -20.89 5.11 13.77
CA PRO A 92 -19.99 6.10 13.20
C PRO A 92 -19.65 7.16 14.24
N LEU A 93 -18.41 7.16 14.69
CA LEU A 93 -17.79 8.30 15.34
C LEU A 93 -17.52 9.33 14.26
N ASP A 94 -17.99 10.54 14.51
CA ASP A 94 -17.95 11.69 13.61
C ASP A 94 -16.54 11.89 13.04
N ASP A 95 -16.32 11.54 11.78
CA ASP A 95 -15.04 11.69 11.06
C ASP A 95 -14.66 13.17 10.83
N ALA A 96 -15.57 14.09 11.17
CA ALA A 96 -15.38 15.52 10.95
C ALA A 96 -14.33 16.16 11.89
N LEU A 97 -13.93 15.49 12.97
CA LEU A 97 -13.00 16.03 13.96
C LEU A 97 -11.53 15.68 13.73
N HIS A 98 -11.21 14.80 12.78
CA HIS A 98 -9.84 14.33 12.55
C HIS A 98 -9.15 14.96 11.34
N ASP A 99 -9.79 15.85 10.62
CA ASP A 99 -9.21 16.59 9.49
C ASP A 99 -8.32 17.79 9.91
N ILE A 100 -8.09 17.94 11.20
CA ILE A 100 -7.31 19.06 11.74
C ILE A 100 -6.01 18.52 12.31
N ALA A 101 -5.05 18.17 11.51
CA ALA A 101 -3.64 18.30 11.85
C ALA A 101 -2.69 17.55 10.88
N ASP A 102 -2.56 17.98 9.67
CA ASP A 102 -1.25 17.99 9.05
C ASP A 102 -0.84 19.45 8.85
N GLY A 103 -0.32 20.02 9.93
CA GLY A 103 0.18 21.38 9.96
C GLY A 103 1.52 21.48 9.23
N ASN A 104 1.53 21.26 7.93
CA ASN A 104 2.56 21.75 7.05
C ASN A 104 1.93 22.76 6.12
N ALA A 105 2.29 24.03 6.31
CA ALA A 105 1.78 25.15 5.54
C ALA A 105 2.26 25.05 4.08
N ALA A 106 1.62 24.17 3.32
CA ALA A 106 1.66 24.18 1.88
C ALA A 106 0.69 25.23 1.35
N ASP A 107 0.99 25.81 0.20
CA ASP A 107 0.12 26.69 -0.56
C ASP A 107 -1.32 26.14 -0.57
N PRO A 108 -2.34 26.94 -0.21
CA PRO A 108 -3.73 26.50 -0.13
C PRO A 108 -4.25 25.80 -1.40
N GLU A 109 -3.80 26.22 -2.58
CA GLU A 109 -4.18 25.62 -3.86
C GLU A 109 -3.57 24.23 -4.05
N THR A 110 -2.30 24.06 -3.68
CA THR A 110 -1.62 22.77 -3.68
C THR A 110 -2.24 21.80 -2.67
N ASP A 111 -2.65 22.32 -1.52
CA ASP A 111 -3.28 21.54 -0.46
C ASP A 111 -4.66 21.01 -0.90
N GLU A 112 -5.45 21.83 -1.63
CA GLU A 112 -6.73 21.40 -2.19
C GLU A 112 -6.58 20.30 -3.24
N GLN A 113 -5.59 20.41 -4.13
CA GLN A 113 -5.29 19.39 -5.13
C GLN A 113 -4.83 18.07 -4.50
N VAL A 114 -3.98 18.16 -3.48
CA VAL A 114 -3.51 16.99 -2.72
C VAL A 114 -4.67 16.32 -1.99
N ARG A 115 -5.56 17.09 -1.38
CA ARG A 115 -6.77 16.55 -0.73
C ARG A 115 -7.70 15.85 -1.74
N ALA A 116 -7.89 16.46 -2.92
CA ALA A 116 -8.70 15.88 -3.99
C ALA A 116 -8.12 14.54 -4.46
N LEU A 117 -6.79 14.46 -4.62
CA LEU A 117 -6.11 13.22 -4.97
C LEU A 117 -6.25 12.15 -3.90
N HIS A 118 -6.05 12.50 -2.63
CA HIS A 118 -6.26 11.59 -1.50
C HIS A 118 -7.71 11.09 -1.42
N GLY A 119 -8.67 11.98 -1.65
CA GLY A 119 -10.08 11.62 -1.71
C GLY A 119 -10.40 10.66 -2.87
N PHE A 120 -9.80 10.88 -4.04
CA PHE A 120 -9.91 9.98 -5.18
C PHE A 120 -9.35 8.59 -4.86
N ILE A 121 -8.15 8.51 -4.31
CA ILE A 121 -7.50 7.25 -3.91
C ILE A 121 -8.36 6.50 -2.88
N ALA A 122 -8.92 7.21 -1.91
CA ALA A 122 -9.77 6.61 -0.88
C ALA A 122 -11.08 5.99 -1.42
N ARG A 123 -11.58 6.48 -2.56
CA ARG A 123 -12.77 5.93 -3.23
C ARG A 123 -12.47 4.73 -4.12
N LEU A 124 -11.20 4.49 -4.45
CA LEU A 124 -10.82 3.31 -5.21
C LEU A 124 -10.98 2.04 -4.37
N ASP A 125 -11.38 0.95 -5.03
CA ASP A 125 -11.30 -0.36 -4.42
C ASP A 125 -9.83 -0.75 -4.14
N PRO A 126 -9.57 -1.69 -3.21
CA PRO A 126 -8.20 -2.00 -2.79
C PRO A 126 -7.25 -2.39 -3.92
N LEU A 127 -7.73 -3.14 -4.93
CA LEU A 127 -6.90 -3.55 -6.07
C LEU A 127 -6.52 -2.37 -6.96
N ASN A 128 -7.45 -1.48 -7.24
CA ASN A 128 -7.19 -0.28 -8.05
C ASN A 128 -6.26 0.71 -7.33
N ARG A 129 -6.30 0.78 -5.99
CA ARG A 129 -5.29 1.52 -5.21
C ARG A 129 -3.90 0.95 -5.42
N ALA A 130 -3.74 -0.36 -5.37
CA ALA A 130 -2.48 -1.03 -5.62
C ALA A 130 -1.95 -0.75 -7.03
N LEU A 131 -2.82 -0.84 -8.03
CA LEU A 131 -2.48 -0.53 -9.42
C LEU A 131 -2.00 0.91 -9.58
N LEU A 132 -2.71 1.87 -9.00
CA LEU A 132 -2.34 3.29 -9.08
C LEU A 132 -1.00 3.54 -8.40
N LEU A 133 -0.79 2.99 -7.19
CA LEU A 133 0.49 3.12 -6.48
C LEU A 133 1.65 2.59 -7.32
N LEU A 134 1.54 1.38 -7.84
CA LEU A 134 2.60 0.74 -8.62
C LEU A 134 2.86 1.47 -9.95
N TYR A 135 1.82 2.00 -10.56
CA TYR A 135 1.93 2.83 -11.76
C TYR A 135 2.68 4.14 -11.47
N LEU A 136 2.34 4.82 -10.38
CA LEU A 136 3.02 6.06 -9.97
C LEU A 136 4.47 5.82 -9.53
N GLU A 137 4.78 4.63 -9.06
CA GLU A 137 6.15 4.18 -8.76
C GLU A 137 6.91 3.70 -10.01
N GLU A 138 6.34 3.93 -11.19
CA GLU A 138 6.95 3.61 -12.49
C GLU A 138 7.32 2.13 -12.66
N ARG A 139 6.57 1.23 -11.99
CA ARG A 139 6.74 -0.20 -12.20
C ARG A 139 6.23 -0.60 -13.58
N SER A 140 6.95 -1.51 -14.24
CA SER A 140 6.53 -2.04 -15.54
C SER A 140 5.22 -2.84 -15.41
N GLN A 141 4.46 -2.95 -16.49
CA GLN A 141 3.24 -3.76 -16.52
C GLN A 141 3.51 -5.22 -16.14
N ARG A 142 4.65 -5.75 -16.53
CA ARG A 142 5.10 -7.10 -16.17
C ARG A 142 5.34 -7.24 -14.66
N GLU A 143 6.03 -6.28 -14.04
CA GLU A 143 6.24 -6.25 -12.60
C GLU A 143 4.91 -6.13 -11.84
N ILE A 144 4.03 -5.24 -12.29
CA ILE A 144 2.69 -5.05 -11.68
C ILE A 144 1.89 -6.37 -11.78
N ALA A 145 1.91 -7.02 -12.92
CA ALA A 145 1.25 -8.31 -13.13
C ALA A 145 1.78 -9.37 -12.15
N ASP A 146 3.10 -9.44 -11.98
CA ASP A 146 3.75 -10.37 -11.04
C ASP A 146 3.41 -10.05 -9.58
N ILE A 147 3.44 -8.77 -9.19
CA ILE A 147 3.09 -8.32 -7.84
C ILE A 147 1.63 -8.63 -7.50
N LEU A 148 0.70 -8.34 -8.41
CA LEU A 148 -0.74 -8.45 -8.15
C LEU A 148 -1.33 -9.83 -8.50
N GLY A 149 -0.56 -10.69 -9.16
CA GLY A 149 -1.03 -12.02 -9.57
C GLY A 149 -2.10 -11.99 -10.67
N ILE A 150 -2.04 -11.02 -11.56
CA ILE A 150 -2.92 -10.88 -12.73
C ILE A 150 -2.12 -10.86 -14.03
N THR A 151 -2.77 -10.94 -15.17
CA THR A 151 -2.10 -10.90 -16.48
C THR A 151 -1.65 -9.50 -16.85
N GLU A 152 -0.62 -9.37 -17.69
CA GLU A 152 -0.19 -8.07 -18.22
C GLU A 152 -1.31 -7.36 -19.01
N THR A 153 -2.08 -8.10 -19.78
CA THR A 153 -3.25 -7.59 -20.49
C THR A 153 -4.28 -7.00 -19.53
N ASN A 154 -4.54 -7.68 -18.43
CA ASN A 154 -5.44 -7.18 -17.39
C ASN A 154 -4.90 -5.90 -16.72
N VAL A 155 -3.60 -5.85 -16.43
CA VAL A 155 -2.92 -4.63 -15.93
C VAL A 155 -3.13 -3.47 -16.90
N SER A 156 -2.84 -3.67 -18.17
CA SER A 156 -2.97 -2.64 -19.23
C SER A 156 -4.41 -2.10 -19.31
N THR A 157 -5.39 -2.97 -19.34
CA THR A 157 -6.81 -2.60 -19.39
C THR A 157 -7.23 -1.82 -18.14
N LYS A 158 -6.85 -2.27 -16.96
CA LYS A 158 -7.19 -1.61 -15.70
C LYS A 158 -6.54 -0.24 -15.57
N ILE A 159 -5.28 -0.11 -15.96
CA ILE A 159 -4.56 1.18 -15.96
C ILE A 159 -5.23 2.17 -16.92
N SER A 160 -5.62 1.73 -18.12
CA SER A 160 -6.33 2.58 -19.07
C SER A 160 -7.66 3.10 -18.51
N ARG A 161 -8.41 2.25 -17.83
CA ARG A 161 -9.66 2.62 -17.15
C ARG A 161 -9.42 3.59 -15.99
N LEU A 162 -8.36 3.39 -15.20
CA LEU A 162 -7.98 4.31 -14.13
C LEU A 162 -7.61 5.69 -14.67
N LYS A 163 -6.82 5.75 -15.74
CA LYS A 163 -6.47 7.01 -16.40
C LYS A 163 -7.71 7.75 -16.89
N GLN A 164 -8.69 7.04 -17.43
CA GLN A 164 -9.94 7.64 -17.88
C GLN A 164 -10.74 8.20 -16.70
N ARG A 165 -10.86 7.45 -15.60
CA ARG A 165 -11.52 7.93 -14.37
C ARG A 165 -10.85 9.17 -13.79
N ILE A 166 -9.53 9.21 -13.78
CA ILE A 166 -8.78 10.38 -13.31
C ILE A 166 -9.11 11.60 -14.18
N ARG A 167 -9.12 11.46 -15.50
CA ARG A 167 -9.50 12.55 -16.41
C ARG A 167 -10.93 13.01 -16.14
N ASP A 168 -11.86 12.09 -16.01
CA ASP A 168 -13.27 12.41 -15.78
C ASP A 168 -13.48 13.15 -14.43
N ASP A 169 -12.72 12.79 -13.39
CA ASP A 169 -12.83 13.39 -12.06
C ASP A 169 -12.11 14.76 -11.94
N PHE A 170 -11.04 14.99 -12.69
CA PHE A 170 -10.19 16.19 -12.53
C PHE A 170 -10.31 17.18 -13.69
N ASP A 171 -10.84 16.79 -14.84
CA ASP A 171 -11.07 17.68 -15.99
C ASP A 171 -12.51 18.24 -16.04
N ALA A 172 -13.34 17.83 -15.09
CA ALA A 172 -14.74 18.28 -15.00
C ALA A 172 -14.89 19.63 -14.28
#